data_2a8e65980b511f0813ae15a146c451e2
#
_entry.id   2a8e65980b511f0813ae15a146c451e2
#
_cell.length_a   1.000
_cell.length_b   1.000
_cell.length_c   1.000
_cell.angle_alpha   90.00
_cell.angle_beta   90.00
_cell.angle_gamma   90.00
#
_symmetry.space_group_name_H-M   'P 1'
#
loop_
_entity.id
_entity.type
_entity.pdbx_description
1 polymer ?
#
loop_
_entity_poly.entity_id
_entity_poly.type
_entity_poly.pdbx_seq_one_letter_code
_entity_poly.pdbx_strand_id
1 'polypeptide(L)'
;MEHKIAYVGAPLEMDIDGVIQVPVLRIVYREISDVRKIQDPLVLTSKRGVIALKMSKINLGEEAAYCIGKQTADYLEKLYSRKCNVPEQQDTEGLAELLIRSEKAVHIVGSDQLSEKFIKQLREAGVSVKITIAYEIRENEEVDFSPLREVKRVLFGSSKSFRISLERSMKLLNGKELYAIGRPTGETMKEMGYQPTGTFDDPDIVKILGKLSAKR
;
A
#
# COMPACT_ATOMS: atom_id res chain seq x y z
N MET A 1 -25.77 10.96 -6.73
CA MET A 1 -25.26 9.84 -7.56
C MET A 1 -25.35 8.58 -6.71
N GLU A 2 -25.83 7.47 -7.29
CA GLU A 2 -25.93 6.21 -6.55
C GLU A 2 -24.54 5.56 -6.49
N HIS A 3 -23.99 5.40 -5.28
CA HIS A 3 -22.71 4.73 -5.10
C HIS A 3 -22.84 3.24 -5.45
N LYS A 4 -22.00 2.76 -6.35
CA LYS A 4 -22.08 1.39 -6.85
C LYS A 4 -21.19 0.43 -6.08
N ILE A 5 -20.15 0.93 -5.41
CA ILE A 5 -19.17 0.14 -4.68
C ILE A 5 -18.59 0.91 -3.51
N ALA A 6 -18.30 0.23 -2.39
CA ALA A 6 -17.46 0.75 -1.31
C ALA A 6 -16.04 0.20 -1.42
N TYR A 7 -15.05 1.06 -1.26
CA TYR A 7 -13.67 0.69 -1.00
C TYR A 7 -13.39 0.77 0.49
N VAL A 8 -12.95 -0.32 1.07
CA VAL A 8 -12.61 -0.45 2.50
C VAL A 8 -11.12 -0.68 2.64
N GLY A 9 -10.40 0.30 3.18
CA GLY A 9 -8.94 0.21 3.25
C GLY A 9 -8.26 1.42 3.87
N ALA A 10 -7.03 1.66 3.45
CA ALA A 10 -6.37 2.93 3.68
C ALA A 10 -6.99 4.00 2.76
N PRO A 11 -7.02 5.29 3.17
CA PRO A 11 -7.61 6.33 2.34
C PRO A 11 -6.94 6.40 0.96
N LEU A 12 -7.76 6.57 -0.07
CA LEU A 12 -7.29 6.92 -1.42
C LEU A 12 -7.05 8.43 -1.46
N GLU A 13 -6.08 8.84 -2.26
CA GLU A 13 -5.71 10.27 -2.38
C GLU A 13 -6.62 11.04 -3.35
N MET A 14 -7.59 10.37 -3.94
CA MET A 14 -8.52 10.94 -4.91
C MET A 14 -9.92 10.35 -4.74
N ASP A 15 -10.90 11.14 -5.11
CA ASP A 15 -12.26 10.68 -5.25
C ASP A 15 -12.43 9.97 -6.59
N ILE A 16 -13.18 8.86 -6.58
CA ILE A 16 -13.49 8.07 -7.77
C ILE A 16 -15.01 8.04 -7.91
N ASP A 17 -15.50 8.41 -9.08
CA ASP A 17 -16.96 8.45 -9.33
C ASP A 17 -17.62 7.09 -9.09
N GLY A 18 -18.73 7.09 -8.36
CA GLY A 18 -19.48 5.88 -7.98
C GLY A 18 -18.81 5.03 -6.90
N VAL A 19 -17.71 5.49 -6.29
CA VAL A 19 -17.01 4.81 -5.20
C VAL A 19 -17.18 5.59 -3.91
N ILE A 20 -17.60 4.91 -2.85
CA ILE A 20 -17.58 5.44 -1.50
C ILE A 20 -16.38 4.88 -0.75
N GLN A 21 -15.62 5.73 -0.07
CA GLN A 21 -14.48 5.30 0.73
C GLN A 21 -14.89 5.08 2.18
N VAL A 22 -14.50 3.92 2.73
CA VAL A 22 -14.62 3.60 4.16
C VAL A 22 -13.20 3.38 4.70
N PRO A 23 -12.53 4.44 5.17
CA PRO A 23 -11.12 4.40 5.54
C PRO A 23 -10.93 3.77 6.92
N VAL A 24 -10.96 2.44 6.99
CA VAL A 24 -10.74 1.66 8.24
C VAL A 24 -9.29 1.71 8.72
N LEU A 25 -8.38 2.20 7.88
CA LEU A 25 -6.99 2.43 8.21
C LEU A 25 -6.67 3.92 8.03
N ARG A 26 -5.74 4.43 8.85
CA ARG A 26 -5.16 5.77 8.72
C ARG A 26 -3.65 5.68 8.56
N ILE A 27 -3.08 6.64 7.85
CA ILE A 27 -1.64 6.77 7.68
C ILE A 27 -1.14 7.83 8.65
N VAL A 28 -0.22 7.45 9.51
CA VAL A 28 0.43 8.35 10.48
C VAL A 28 1.88 8.54 10.04
N TYR A 29 2.18 9.71 9.49
CA TYR A 29 3.55 10.05 9.11
C TYR A 29 4.39 10.34 10.36
N ARG A 30 5.63 9.85 10.37
CA ARG A 30 6.62 10.15 11.40
C ARG A 30 7.56 11.24 10.90
N GLU A 31 7.96 12.13 11.79
CA GLU A 31 9.07 13.03 11.51
C GLU A 31 10.37 12.21 11.46
N ILE A 32 11.12 12.37 10.39
CA ILE A 32 12.42 11.74 10.22
C ILE A 32 13.46 12.77 10.69
N SER A 33 13.86 12.68 11.96
CA SER A 33 14.82 13.61 12.59
C SER A 33 16.26 13.10 12.56
N ASP A 34 16.43 11.77 12.52
CA ASP A 34 17.73 11.12 12.69
C ASP A 34 18.61 11.16 11.43
N VAL A 35 18.02 11.51 10.29
CA VAL A 35 18.67 11.51 8.98
C VAL A 35 18.38 12.83 8.29
N ARG A 36 19.39 13.69 8.15
CA ARG A 36 19.26 14.93 7.35
C ARG A 36 19.52 14.72 5.86
N LYS A 37 20.31 13.70 5.53
CA LYS A 37 20.67 13.33 4.15
C LYS A 37 20.81 11.81 4.05
N ILE A 38 20.16 11.22 3.04
CA ILE A 38 20.33 9.81 2.70
C ILE A 38 21.50 9.73 1.72
N GLN A 39 22.54 8.97 2.09
CA GLN A 39 23.77 8.79 1.34
C GLN A 39 23.93 7.39 0.76
N ASP A 40 23.18 6.39 1.28
CA ASP A 40 23.12 5.05 0.73
C ASP A 40 22.11 4.98 -0.40
N PRO A 41 22.18 4.00 -1.31
CA PRO A 41 21.15 3.73 -2.31
C PRO A 41 19.76 3.66 -1.66
N LEU A 42 18.87 4.55 -2.11
CA LEU A 42 17.54 4.73 -1.53
C LEU A 42 16.55 3.69 -2.05
N VAL A 43 15.83 3.02 -1.17
CA VAL A 43 14.77 2.07 -1.53
C VAL A 43 13.42 2.54 -1.02
N LEU A 44 12.45 2.64 -1.93
CA LEU A 44 11.10 3.12 -1.65
C LEU A 44 10.07 2.05 -2.03
N THR A 45 9.42 1.48 -1.03
CA THR A 45 8.37 0.46 -1.20
C THR A 45 6.97 1.04 -1.35
N SER A 46 6.82 2.37 -1.32
CA SER A 46 5.54 3.06 -1.47
C SER A 46 5.75 4.57 -1.70
N LYS A 47 4.84 5.19 -2.45
CA LYS A 47 4.77 6.67 -2.59
C LYS A 47 4.68 7.39 -1.23
N ARG A 48 4.12 6.75 -0.19
CA ARG A 48 4.05 7.32 1.17
C ARG A 48 5.43 7.55 1.78
N GLY A 49 6.41 6.69 1.47
CA GLY A 49 7.81 6.92 1.83
C GLY A 49 8.36 8.20 1.21
N VAL A 50 8.05 8.46 -0.06
CA VAL A 50 8.45 9.71 -0.75
C VAL A 50 7.83 10.93 -0.09
N ILE A 51 6.52 10.85 0.22
CA ILE A 51 5.78 11.94 0.90
C ILE A 51 6.40 12.23 2.27
N ALA A 52 6.68 11.19 3.06
CA ALA A 52 7.29 11.33 4.38
C ALA A 52 8.68 12.00 4.33
N LEU A 53 9.52 11.62 3.36
CA LEU A 53 10.82 12.26 3.13
C LEU A 53 10.65 13.75 2.83
N LYS A 54 9.66 14.10 1.98
CA LYS A 54 9.38 15.50 1.62
C LYS A 54 8.88 16.32 2.80
N MET A 55 7.97 15.75 3.59
CA MET A 55 7.44 16.40 4.81
C MET A 55 8.56 16.66 5.82
N SER A 56 9.47 15.72 5.99
CA SER A 56 10.64 15.83 6.89
C SER A 56 11.79 16.63 6.29
N LYS A 57 11.65 17.20 5.08
CA LYS A 57 12.68 18.01 4.38
C LYS A 57 14.01 17.28 4.24
N ILE A 58 13.98 15.96 4.03
CA ILE A 58 15.18 15.15 3.87
C ILE A 58 15.80 15.41 2.49
N ASN A 59 17.11 15.67 2.48
CA ASN A 59 17.87 15.75 1.24
C ASN A 59 18.27 14.35 0.78
N LEU A 60 18.08 14.07 -0.49
CA LEU A 60 18.55 12.84 -1.11
C LEU A 60 19.96 13.05 -1.65
N GLY A 61 20.84 12.08 -1.42
CA GLY A 61 22.17 12.04 -2.01
C GLY A 61 22.10 11.78 -3.53
N GLU A 62 23.25 11.59 -4.18
CA GLU A 62 23.33 11.29 -5.62
C GLU A 62 23.28 9.78 -5.92
N GLU A 63 23.31 8.95 -4.87
CA GLU A 63 23.27 7.50 -4.97
C GLU A 63 22.01 6.99 -5.68
N ALA A 64 22.06 5.77 -6.21
CA ALA A 64 20.93 5.18 -6.91
C ALA A 64 19.66 5.17 -6.07
N ALA A 65 18.51 5.29 -6.73
CA ALA A 65 17.20 5.12 -6.09
C ALA A 65 16.47 3.95 -6.73
N TYR A 66 15.74 3.21 -5.93
CA TYR A 66 14.97 2.03 -6.30
C TYR A 66 13.55 2.16 -5.78
N CYS A 67 12.58 1.99 -6.67
CA CYS A 67 11.16 2.06 -6.34
C CYS A 67 10.49 0.73 -6.64
N ILE A 68 9.61 0.27 -5.76
CA ILE A 68 8.88 -0.99 -5.96
C ILE A 68 8.06 -1.02 -7.25
N GLY A 69 7.61 0.13 -7.74
CA GLY A 69 6.81 0.22 -8.95
C GLY A 69 6.71 1.65 -9.47
N LYS A 70 6.14 1.76 -10.67
CA LYS A 70 6.06 3.01 -11.43
C LYS A 70 5.37 4.15 -10.67
N GLN A 71 4.27 3.88 -9.97
CA GLN A 71 3.58 4.93 -9.19
C GLN A 71 4.50 5.58 -8.16
N THR A 72 5.33 4.79 -7.45
CA THR A 72 6.30 5.32 -6.49
C THR A 72 7.40 6.12 -7.20
N ALA A 73 7.84 5.65 -8.36
CA ALA A 73 8.84 6.33 -9.19
C ALA A 73 8.35 7.70 -9.65
N ASP A 74 7.12 7.78 -10.18
CA ASP A 74 6.51 9.03 -10.64
C ASP A 74 6.38 10.06 -9.49
N TYR A 75 6.08 9.60 -8.26
CA TYR A 75 6.07 10.46 -7.07
C TYR A 75 7.45 10.96 -6.70
N LEU A 76 8.49 10.13 -6.78
CA LEU A 76 9.86 10.55 -6.52
C LEU A 76 10.33 11.58 -7.53
N GLU A 77 10.05 11.36 -8.81
CA GLU A 77 10.39 12.32 -9.86
C GLU A 77 9.66 13.64 -9.67
N LYS A 78 8.35 13.60 -9.37
CA LYS A 78 7.53 14.81 -9.13
C LYS A 78 8.02 15.64 -7.94
N LEU A 79 8.38 15.02 -6.82
CA LEU A 79 8.69 15.73 -5.57
C LEU A 79 10.17 16.07 -5.40
N TYR A 80 11.07 15.32 -6.04
CA TYR A 80 12.51 15.42 -5.89
C TYR A 80 13.26 15.63 -7.21
N SER A 81 12.55 15.63 -8.36
CA SER A 81 13.15 15.66 -9.71
C SER A 81 14.17 14.55 -9.91
N ARG A 82 13.91 13.38 -9.34
CA ARG A 82 14.84 12.26 -9.28
C ARG A 82 14.24 11.00 -9.88
N LYS A 83 14.96 10.38 -10.81
CA LYS A 83 14.61 9.08 -11.38
C LYS A 83 14.99 7.96 -10.42
N CYS A 84 14.30 6.83 -10.51
CA CYS A 84 14.66 5.60 -9.81
C CYS A 84 14.54 4.37 -10.72
N ASN A 85 15.26 3.33 -10.34
CA ASN A 85 15.18 2.02 -10.97
C ASN A 85 13.91 1.31 -10.48
N VAL A 86 13.17 0.72 -11.39
CA VAL A 86 11.95 -0.04 -11.10
C VAL A 86 12.15 -1.47 -11.63
N PRO A 87 11.87 -2.52 -10.84
CA PRO A 87 11.99 -3.88 -11.31
C PRO A 87 10.94 -4.19 -12.39
N GLU A 88 11.21 -5.18 -13.25
CA GLU A 88 10.23 -5.65 -14.23
C GLU A 88 8.98 -6.21 -13.54
N GLN A 89 9.18 -7.04 -12.52
CA GLN A 89 8.12 -7.49 -11.63
C GLN A 89 7.97 -6.49 -10.49
N GLN A 90 6.91 -5.66 -10.54
CA GLN A 90 6.71 -4.53 -9.62
C GLN A 90 6.12 -4.99 -8.27
N ASP A 91 6.87 -5.83 -7.56
CA ASP A 91 6.56 -6.32 -6.22
C ASP A 91 7.85 -6.43 -5.37
N THR A 92 7.70 -6.93 -4.14
CA THR A 92 8.83 -7.07 -3.22
C THR A 92 9.85 -8.12 -3.67
N GLU A 93 9.44 -9.14 -4.41
CA GLU A 93 10.34 -10.21 -4.90
C GLU A 93 11.21 -9.67 -6.03
N GLY A 94 10.61 -9.04 -7.04
CA GLY A 94 11.36 -8.41 -8.13
C GLY A 94 12.27 -7.28 -7.64
N LEU A 95 11.81 -6.49 -6.67
CA LEU A 95 12.65 -5.46 -6.05
C LEU A 95 13.85 -6.07 -5.31
N ALA A 96 13.65 -7.15 -4.56
CA ALA A 96 14.75 -7.85 -3.89
C ALA A 96 15.78 -8.38 -4.88
N GLU A 97 15.35 -9.03 -5.96
CA GLU A 97 16.24 -9.54 -6.99
C GLU A 97 17.08 -8.42 -7.65
N LEU A 98 16.44 -7.29 -7.95
CA LEU A 98 17.12 -6.13 -8.51
C LEU A 98 18.21 -5.61 -7.56
N LEU A 99 17.87 -5.44 -6.26
CA LEU A 99 18.80 -4.93 -5.25
C LEU A 99 19.97 -5.89 -5.00
N ILE A 100 19.72 -7.20 -4.92
CA ILE A 100 20.77 -8.21 -4.71
C ILE A 100 21.81 -8.21 -5.84
N ARG A 101 21.38 -7.93 -7.07
CA ARG A 101 22.30 -7.86 -8.23
C ARG A 101 23.06 -6.55 -8.31
N SER A 102 22.51 -5.46 -7.76
CA SER A 102 22.99 -4.10 -8.02
C SER A 102 23.73 -3.49 -6.85
N GLU A 103 23.41 -3.88 -5.60
CA GLU A 103 23.82 -3.14 -4.42
C GLU A 103 24.43 -4.02 -3.33
N LYS A 104 25.36 -3.45 -2.56
CA LYS A 104 25.93 -4.08 -1.35
C LYS A 104 25.35 -3.50 -0.06
N ALA A 105 24.79 -2.32 -0.13
CA ALA A 105 24.15 -1.64 0.98
C ALA A 105 22.98 -0.83 0.46
N VAL A 106 21.89 -0.73 1.23
CA VAL A 106 20.68 0.04 0.89
C VAL A 106 20.06 0.69 2.10
N HIS A 107 19.40 1.83 1.88
CA HIS A 107 18.57 2.49 2.89
C HIS A 107 17.10 2.44 2.48
N ILE A 108 16.33 1.62 3.16
CA ILE A 108 14.89 1.45 2.92
C ILE A 108 14.12 2.48 3.75
N VAL A 109 13.26 3.24 3.07
CA VAL A 109 12.32 4.17 3.72
C VAL A 109 10.91 3.66 3.49
N GLY A 110 10.23 3.28 4.55
CA GLY A 110 8.95 2.59 4.44
C GLY A 110 8.06 2.68 5.67
N SER A 111 7.07 1.78 5.75
CA SER A 111 6.16 1.68 6.89
C SER A 111 6.70 0.80 8.01
N ASP A 112 6.01 0.84 9.15
CA ASP A 112 6.16 -0.13 10.26
C ASP A 112 5.77 -1.57 9.87
N GLN A 113 5.18 -1.76 8.69
CA GLN A 113 4.73 -3.06 8.16
C GLN A 113 5.56 -3.50 6.94
N LEU A 114 6.86 -3.20 6.92
CA LEU A 114 7.77 -3.74 5.92
C LEU A 114 7.80 -5.27 5.99
N SER A 115 7.85 -5.92 4.83
CA SER A 115 7.92 -7.38 4.74
C SER A 115 9.21 -7.91 5.37
N GLU A 116 9.08 -8.69 6.45
CA GLU A 116 10.22 -9.36 7.08
C GLU A 116 10.91 -10.32 6.10
N LYS A 117 10.13 -11.01 5.24
CA LYS A 117 10.66 -11.88 4.18
C LYS A 117 11.58 -11.09 3.24
N PHE A 118 11.16 -9.90 2.81
CA PHE A 118 11.94 -9.02 1.94
C PHE A 118 13.27 -8.61 2.59
N ILE A 119 13.22 -8.15 3.84
CA ILE A 119 14.42 -7.74 4.59
C ILE A 119 15.38 -8.92 4.81
N LYS A 120 14.82 -10.08 5.19
CA LYS A 120 15.59 -11.31 5.40
C LYS A 120 16.30 -11.73 4.12
N GLN A 121 15.60 -11.74 2.98
CA GLN A 121 16.17 -12.11 1.68
C GLN A 121 17.36 -11.24 1.28
N LEU A 122 17.29 -9.92 1.49
CA LEU A 122 18.39 -9.00 1.22
C LEU A 122 19.60 -9.30 2.12
N ARG A 123 19.37 -9.49 3.42
CA ARG A 123 20.44 -9.76 4.40
C ARG A 123 21.13 -11.11 4.16
N GLU A 124 20.36 -12.14 3.83
CA GLU A 124 20.89 -13.48 3.50
C GLU A 124 21.75 -13.46 2.21
N ALA A 125 21.43 -12.56 1.28
CA ALA A 125 22.23 -12.33 0.09
C ALA A 125 23.46 -11.41 0.33
N GLY A 126 23.71 -10.99 1.57
CA GLY A 126 24.87 -10.15 1.94
C GLY A 126 24.66 -8.65 1.72
N VAL A 127 23.44 -8.19 1.46
CA VAL A 127 23.15 -6.75 1.34
C VAL A 127 22.97 -6.14 2.73
N SER A 128 23.74 -5.10 3.05
CA SER A 128 23.57 -4.32 4.29
C SER A 128 22.29 -3.49 4.20
N VAL A 129 21.39 -3.63 5.17
CA VAL A 129 20.07 -2.98 5.14
C VAL A 129 19.91 -2.04 6.33
N LYS A 130 19.83 -0.74 6.04
CA LYS A 130 19.35 0.30 6.95
C LYS A 130 17.90 0.58 6.70
N ILE A 131 17.10 0.80 7.74
CA ILE A 131 15.66 1.03 7.64
C ILE A 131 15.28 2.29 8.39
N THR A 132 14.51 3.15 7.75
CA THR A 132 13.81 4.27 8.38
C THR A 132 12.31 4.05 8.28
N ILE A 133 11.65 3.94 9.43
CA ILE A 133 10.18 3.88 9.49
C ILE A 133 9.65 5.31 9.37
N ALA A 134 9.13 5.62 8.21
CA ALA A 134 8.69 6.96 7.84
C ALA A 134 7.20 7.20 8.06
N TYR A 135 6.42 6.13 8.15
CA TYR A 135 4.98 6.19 8.44
C TYR A 135 4.48 4.87 9.03
N GLU A 136 3.34 4.96 9.70
CA GLU A 136 2.65 3.82 10.29
C GLU A 136 1.28 3.63 9.67
N ILE A 137 0.81 2.39 9.61
CA ILE A 137 -0.55 2.05 9.18
C ILE A 137 -1.34 1.63 10.41
N ARG A 138 -2.15 2.54 10.94
CA ARG A 138 -2.95 2.35 12.15
C ARG A 138 -4.42 2.09 11.80
N GLU A 139 -5.13 1.45 12.68
CA GLU A 139 -6.59 1.38 12.62
C GLU A 139 -7.19 2.76 12.80
N ASN A 140 -8.25 3.05 12.06
CA ASN A 140 -9.07 4.23 12.26
C ASN A 140 -10.24 3.88 13.17
N GLU A 141 -10.11 4.24 14.44
CA GLU A 141 -11.13 3.93 15.46
C GLU A 141 -12.42 4.72 15.25
N GLU A 142 -12.33 5.88 14.58
CA GLU A 142 -13.46 6.80 14.35
C GLU A 142 -14.16 6.54 12.99
N VAL A 143 -13.87 5.41 12.31
CA VAL A 143 -14.46 5.14 11.01
C VAL A 143 -15.98 4.95 11.11
N ASP A 144 -16.69 5.63 10.20
CA ASP A 144 -18.12 5.41 9.98
C ASP A 144 -18.33 4.29 8.96
N PHE A 145 -19.02 3.23 9.36
CA PHE A 145 -19.41 2.12 8.49
C PHE A 145 -20.79 2.28 7.87
N SER A 146 -21.56 3.30 8.27
CA SER A 146 -22.94 3.50 7.77
C SER A 146 -23.03 3.54 6.25
N PRO A 147 -22.04 4.08 5.50
CA PRO A 147 -22.07 4.10 4.05
C PRO A 147 -22.12 2.71 3.38
N LEU A 148 -21.68 1.66 4.09
CA LEU A 148 -21.82 0.30 3.57
C LEU A 148 -23.27 -0.11 3.33
N ARG A 149 -24.25 0.52 3.96
CA ARG A 149 -25.69 0.24 3.76
C ARG A 149 -26.14 0.56 2.34
N GLU A 150 -25.50 1.54 1.71
CA GLU A 150 -25.92 2.10 0.41
C GLU A 150 -25.35 1.35 -0.80
N VAL A 151 -24.44 0.38 -0.56
CA VAL A 151 -23.77 -0.33 -1.64
C VAL A 151 -24.04 -1.82 -1.60
N LYS A 152 -24.00 -2.46 -2.77
CA LYS A 152 -24.08 -3.94 -2.89
C LYS A 152 -22.70 -4.59 -2.98
N ARG A 153 -21.68 -3.82 -3.39
CA ARG A 153 -20.33 -4.30 -3.65
C ARG A 153 -19.34 -3.66 -2.68
N VAL A 154 -18.44 -4.46 -2.12
CA VAL A 154 -17.40 -4.00 -1.18
C VAL A 154 -16.06 -4.58 -1.63
N LEU A 155 -15.08 -3.71 -1.87
CA LEU A 155 -13.70 -4.07 -2.18
C LEU A 155 -12.80 -3.82 -0.97
N PHE A 156 -12.16 -4.87 -0.48
CA PHE A 156 -11.20 -4.79 0.62
C PHE A 156 -9.78 -4.63 0.11
N GLY A 157 -9.12 -3.56 0.56
CA GLY A 157 -7.75 -3.23 0.17
C GLY A 157 -6.67 -4.10 0.82
N SER A 158 -6.99 -4.82 1.90
CA SER A 158 -6.06 -5.70 2.61
C SER A 158 -6.76 -6.65 3.55
N SER A 159 -6.08 -7.74 3.96
CA SER A 159 -6.54 -8.66 5.01
C SER A 159 -6.89 -7.94 6.32
N LYS A 160 -6.07 -6.96 6.72
CA LYS A 160 -6.33 -6.14 7.92
C LYS A 160 -7.64 -5.35 7.79
N SER A 161 -7.89 -4.74 6.64
CA SER A 161 -9.13 -3.99 6.39
C SER A 161 -10.37 -4.89 6.47
N PHE A 162 -10.27 -6.11 5.95
CA PHE A 162 -11.35 -7.08 6.07
C PHE A 162 -11.61 -7.49 7.52
N ARG A 163 -10.55 -7.83 8.30
CA ARG A 163 -10.68 -8.22 9.71
C ARG A 163 -11.35 -7.13 10.55
N ILE A 164 -10.91 -5.89 10.43
CA ILE A 164 -11.51 -4.73 11.13
C ILE A 164 -12.99 -4.59 10.76
N SER A 165 -13.32 -4.70 9.49
CA SER A 165 -14.71 -4.56 9.04
C SER A 165 -15.59 -5.70 9.53
N LEU A 166 -15.07 -6.91 9.56
CA LEU A 166 -15.79 -8.07 10.07
C LEU A 166 -16.07 -7.92 11.57
N GLU A 167 -15.09 -7.50 12.35
CA GLU A 167 -15.20 -7.31 13.79
C GLU A 167 -16.23 -6.20 14.14
N ARG A 168 -16.17 -5.08 13.41
CA ARG A 168 -16.92 -3.88 13.78
C ARG A 168 -18.23 -3.67 13.00
N SER A 169 -18.40 -4.33 11.86
CA SER A 169 -19.54 -4.08 10.96
C SER A 169 -20.07 -5.34 10.25
N MET A 170 -19.87 -6.53 10.80
CA MET A 170 -20.24 -7.81 10.19
C MET A 170 -21.66 -7.82 9.59
N LYS A 171 -22.65 -7.26 10.32
CA LYS A 171 -24.04 -7.22 9.86
C LYS A 171 -24.22 -6.44 8.56
N LEU A 172 -23.35 -5.45 8.30
CA LEU A 172 -23.40 -4.63 7.09
C LEU A 172 -22.76 -5.31 5.87
N LEU A 173 -22.05 -6.43 6.07
CA LEU A 173 -21.43 -7.22 5.00
C LEU A 173 -22.36 -8.33 4.47
N ASN A 174 -23.40 -8.69 5.22
CA ASN A 174 -24.31 -9.75 4.85
C ASN A 174 -25.04 -9.46 3.53
N GLY A 175 -25.07 -10.44 2.64
CA GLY A 175 -25.77 -10.35 1.33
C GLY A 175 -25.05 -9.44 0.32
N LYS A 176 -23.82 -9.02 0.56
CA LYS A 176 -23.04 -8.21 -0.36
C LYS A 176 -22.08 -9.04 -1.20
N GLU A 177 -21.75 -8.51 -2.36
CA GLU A 177 -20.65 -9.01 -3.18
C GLU A 177 -19.33 -8.48 -2.60
N LEU A 178 -18.48 -9.38 -2.08
CA LEU A 178 -17.25 -9.04 -1.43
C LEU A 178 -16.05 -9.33 -2.35
N TYR A 179 -15.21 -8.35 -2.55
CA TYR A 179 -14.04 -8.43 -3.42
C TYR A 179 -12.76 -8.18 -2.61
N ALA A 180 -11.66 -8.80 -3.03
CA ALA A 180 -10.36 -8.69 -2.39
C ALA A 180 -9.31 -8.13 -3.35
N ILE A 181 -8.41 -7.26 -2.84
CA ILE A 181 -7.16 -6.93 -3.51
C ILE A 181 -6.07 -7.85 -2.96
N GLY A 182 -5.40 -8.55 -3.87
CA GLY A 182 -4.32 -9.48 -3.57
C GLY A 182 -4.81 -10.82 -3.03
N ARG A 183 -4.08 -11.87 -3.42
CA ARG A 183 -4.33 -13.25 -2.97
C ARG A 183 -4.40 -13.39 -1.45
N PRO A 184 -3.49 -12.76 -0.65
CA PRO A 184 -3.54 -12.88 0.81
C PRO A 184 -4.85 -12.38 1.43
N THR A 185 -5.46 -11.34 0.85
CA THR A 185 -6.76 -10.82 1.31
C THR A 185 -7.87 -11.83 1.03
N GLY A 186 -7.88 -12.41 -0.18
CA GLY A 186 -8.85 -13.42 -0.57
C GLY A 186 -8.76 -14.69 0.29
N GLU A 187 -7.55 -15.12 0.61
CA GLU A 187 -7.30 -16.28 1.51
C GLU A 187 -7.79 -15.99 2.92
N THR A 188 -7.46 -14.82 3.49
CA THR A 188 -7.97 -14.40 4.80
C THR A 188 -9.50 -14.40 4.85
N MET A 189 -10.17 -13.93 3.79
CA MET A 189 -11.64 -13.96 3.73
C MET A 189 -12.17 -15.41 3.80
N LYS A 190 -11.57 -16.33 3.03
CA LYS A 190 -11.96 -17.75 3.03
C LYS A 190 -11.75 -18.42 4.38
N GLU A 191 -10.59 -18.19 5.01
CA GLU A 191 -10.26 -18.69 6.36
C GLU A 191 -11.27 -18.24 7.42
N MET A 192 -11.85 -17.04 7.24
CA MET A 192 -12.87 -16.47 8.12
C MET A 192 -14.31 -16.81 7.69
N GLY A 193 -14.50 -17.74 6.74
CA GLY A 193 -15.81 -18.24 6.32
C GLY A 193 -16.52 -17.38 5.25
N TYR A 194 -15.81 -16.45 4.62
CA TYR A 194 -16.34 -15.57 3.58
C TYR A 194 -15.76 -15.91 2.21
N GLN A 195 -16.60 -16.36 1.30
CA GLN A 195 -16.17 -16.60 -0.08
C GLN A 195 -16.12 -15.26 -0.85
N PRO A 196 -14.95 -14.78 -1.32
CA PRO A 196 -14.90 -13.57 -2.13
C PRO A 196 -15.54 -13.81 -3.50
N THR A 197 -16.31 -12.84 -3.96
CA THR A 197 -16.90 -12.83 -5.32
C THR A 197 -15.79 -12.72 -6.39
N GLY A 198 -14.66 -12.09 -6.04
CA GLY A 198 -13.49 -12.01 -6.89
C GLY A 198 -12.26 -11.50 -6.12
N THR A 199 -11.10 -11.91 -6.61
CA THR A 199 -9.79 -11.45 -6.10
C THR A 199 -9.02 -10.83 -7.27
N PHE A 200 -8.41 -9.67 -7.04
CA PHE A 200 -7.66 -8.92 -8.03
C PHE A 200 -6.18 -8.85 -7.63
N ASP A 201 -5.30 -9.35 -8.47
CA ASP A 201 -3.84 -9.27 -8.27
C ASP A 201 -3.23 -8.00 -8.90
N ASP A 202 -4.05 -7.14 -9.53
CA ASP A 202 -3.62 -5.85 -10.10
C ASP A 202 -3.33 -4.87 -8.94
N PRO A 203 -2.15 -4.23 -8.87
CA PRO A 203 -1.83 -3.25 -7.84
C PRO A 203 -2.56 -1.92 -8.02
N ASP A 204 -3.17 -1.68 -9.17
CA ASP A 204 -3.90 -0.44 -9.49
C ASP A 204 -5.34 -0.48 -8.96
N ILE A 205 -5.51 0.03 -7.75
CA ILE A 205 -6.82 0.12 -7.07
C ILE A 205 -7.82 0.93 -7.89
N VAL A 206 -7.39 2.02 -8.52
CA VAL A 206 -8.26 2.91 -9.30
C VAL A 206 -8.84 2.17 -10.50
N LYS A 207 -8.00 1.40 -11.19
CA LYS A 207 -8.42 0.56 -12.31
C LYS A 207 -9.39 -0.54 -11.90
N ILE A 208 -9.16 -1.19 -10.74
CA ILE A 208 -10.08 -2.20 -10.19
C ILE A 208 -11.43 -1.58 -9.88
N LEU A 209 -11.43 -0.46 -9.15
CA LEU A 209 -12.65 0.26 -8.77
C LEU A 209 -13.42 0.73 -10.00
N GLY A 210 -12.74 1.26 -11.01
CA GLY A 210 -13.35 1.64 -12.28
C GLY A 210 -14.06 0.46 -12.99
N LYS A 211 -13.43 -0.72 -13.02
CA LYS A 211 -14.03 -1.94 -13.57
C LYS A 211 -15.25 -2.42 -12.77
N LEU A 212 -15.19 -2.33 -11.43
CA LEU A 212 -16.28 -2.79 -10.56
C LEU A 212 -17.44 -1.79 -10.54
N SER A 213 -17.19 -0.48 -10.62
CA SER A 213 -18.23 0.54 -10.69
C SER A 213 -18.98 0.53 -12.03
N ALA A 214 -18.32 0.13 -13.12
CA ALA A 214 -18.92 0.03 -14.44
C ALA A 214 -19.83 -1.19 -14.64
N LYS A 215 -19.72 -2.24 -13.81
CA LYS A 215 -20.61 -3.39 -13.85
C LYS A 215 -22.03 -2.95 -13.43
N ARG A 216 -22.99 -3.11 -14.33
CA ARG A 216 -24.43 -2.89 -14.07
C ARG A 216 -25.03 -4.06 -13.31
#